data_f046f83e6caf1f549de15ba9e88ff862
#
_entry.id   f046f83e6caf1f549de15ba9e88ff862
#
_cell.length_a   1.000
_cell.length_b   1.000
_cell.length_c   1.000
_cell.angle_alpha   90.00
_cell.angle_beta   90.00
_cell.angle_gamma   90.00
#
_symmetry.space_group_name_H-M   'P 1'
#
loop_
_entity.id
_entity.type
_entity.pdbx_description
1 polymer ?
#
loop_
_entity_poly.entity_id
_entity_poly.type
_entity_poly.pdbx_seq_one_letter_code
_entity_poly.pdbx_strand_id
1 'polypeptide(L)'
;MSKTATTSSGRLWTLLAAVLSLLLCTPTANALDSQALFELSEHAVYQVRVINRDTGKKSSIGSGFIFHHSNLLATNYHVVSRYIEKPDTYDLRYLSADGDAGALRLVAVDAVHDLALVEAEQPLGEPLAIGEPPAKGASLFAMGNPLDLGLTIAAGTNGGVLSQTDDSRILFSGSLNAGMSGGPTLDHRGVVVGINVSTAHNDISFVVPASYLQALTTLQAVSTDSLLDEITRQIREYQARYVDGITGAIWPPTTLRQMQVPGAISPTIRCWDASPKAQPEQLYRHLSISCKNENDIYLTDRLEVGRIVYEYWWIETDELEPLRFYRLYRALNKSQFGSRATDDDVQRFRCDTQFVDVNGQDFKTTLCARGYKNYPGLSDVLFTAAMVGRDNIGFIFNLDLSGTELGAASRLIVRFLREIRWQP
;
A
#
# COMPACT_ATOMS: atom_id res chain seq x y z
N MET A 1 87.98 -24.12 -20.67
CA MET A 1 87.48 -23.34 -19.53
C MET A 1 85.98 -23.06 -19.76
N SER A 2 85.17 -23.90 -19.17
CA SER A 2 83.70 -23.83 -19.29
C SER A 2 83.16 -23.14 -18.04
N LYS A 3 82.32 -22.09 -18.24
CA LYS A 3 81.58 -21.45 -17.15
C LYS A 3 80.09 -21.87 -17.26
N THR A 4 79.68 -22.65 -16.30
CA THR A 4 78.30 -23.01 -16.12
C THR A 4 77.46 -21.85 -15.54
N ALA A 5 76.38 -21.45 -16.23
CA ALA A 5 75.38 -20.51 -15.75
C ALA A 5 74.32 -21.28 -15.00
N THR A 6 74.10 -21.05 -13.72
CA THR A 6 73.02 -21.58 -12.88
C THR A 6 71.79 -20.70 -13.01
N THR A 7 70.70 -21.29 -13.45
CA THR A 7 69.38 -20.65 -13.68
C THR A 7 68.62 -20.43 -12.38
N SER A 8 68.15 -19.19 -12.12
CA SER A 8 67.38 -18.74 -10.94
C SER A 8 65.85 -18.90 -11.13
N SER A 9 65.36 -19.97 -11.79
CA SER A 9 63.94 -20.17 -12.10
C SER A 9 63.06 -20.78 -11.00
N GLY A 10 63.69 -21.35 -9.95
CA GLY A 10 62.96 -22.06 -8.90
C GLY A 10 62.21 -21.19 -7.89
N ARG A 11 62.67 -19.94 -7.63
CA ARG A 11 62.08 -19.05 -6.60
C ARG A 11 60.84 -18.28 -7.09
N LEU A 12 60.65 -18.11 -8.40
CA LEU A 12 59.47 -17.43 -8.94
C LEU A 12 58.23 -18.32 -8.94
N TRP A 13 58.37 -19.61 -9.14
CA TRP A 13 57.29 -20.59 -9.11
C TRP A 13 56.75 -20.86 -7.70
N THR A 14 57.59 -20.81 -6.68
CA THR A 14 57.15 -20.98 -5.28
C THR A 14 56.40 -19.77 -4.74
N LEU A 15 56.74 -18.56 -5.18
CA LEU A 15 56.01 -17.34 -4.83
C LEU A 15 54.63 -17.24 -5.54
N LEU A 16 54.55 -17.64 -6.79
CA LEU A 16 53.25 -17.70 -7.54
C LEU A 16 52.31 -18.75 -6.92
N ALA A 17 52.80 -19.90 -6.50
CA ALA A 17 51.97 -20.92 -5.86
C ALA A 17 51.45 -20.48 -4.48
N ALA A 18 52.26 -19.73 -3.70
CA ALA A 18 51.83 -19.21 -2.40
C ALA A 18 50.81 -18.08 -2.53
N VAL A 19 50.89 -17.21 -3.55
CA VAL A 19 49.88 -16.17 -3.81
C VAL A 19 48.61 -16.74 -4.34
N LEU A 20 48.66 -17.79 -5.17
CA LEU A 20 47.48 -18.48 -5.69
C LEU A 20 46.72 -19.26 -4.57
N SER A 21 47.43 -19.79 -3.57
CA SER A 21 46.83 -20.46 -2.41
C SER A 21 46.15 -19.49 -1.43
N LEU A 22 46.61 -18.23 -1.33
CA LEU A 22 45.96 -17.20 -0.51
C LEU A 22 44.70 -16.62 -1.16
N LEU A 23 44.59 -16.66 -2.49
CA LEU A 23 43.35 -16.21 -3.22
C LEU A 23 42.21 -17.21 -3.19
N LEU A 24 42.44 -18.44 -2.76
CA LEU A 24 41.43 -19.51 -2.66
C LEU A 24 40.76 -19.63 -1.28
N CYS A 25 41.22 -18.89 -0.27
CA CYS A 25 40.62 -18.80 1.06
C CYS A 25 39.74 -17.54 1.18
N THR A 26 38.81 -17.29 0.25
CA THR A 26 37.70 -16.45 0.57
C THR A 26 36.74 -17.25 1.47
N PRO A 27 36.42 -16.77 2.68
CA PRO A 27 35.42 -17.43 3.47
C PRO A 27 34.12 -17.40 2.63
N THR A 28 33.65 -18.56 2.16
CA THR A 28 32.31 -18.70 1.64
C THR A 28 31.40 -18.38 2.82
N ALA A 29 30.78 -17.20 2.83
CA ALA A 29 29.68 -16.93 3.73
C ALA A 29 28.61 -17.98 3.42
N ASN A 30 28.51 -19.02 4.25
CA ASN A 30 27.44 -20.01 4.12
C ASN A 30 26.12 -19.26 4.33
N ALA A 31 25.25 -19.32 3.34
CA ALA A 31 23.87 -18.89 3.49
C ALA A 31 23.25 -19.73 4.60
N LEU A 32 22.67 -19.08 5.62
CA LEU A 32 21.93 -19.75 6.67
C LEU A 32 20.68 -20.38 6.07
N ASP A 33 20.35 -21.58 6.50
CA ASP A 33 19.06 -22.21 6.18
C ASP A 33 17.96 -21.66 7.10
N SER A 34 16.71 -22.06 6.84
CA SER A 34 15.56 -21.58 7.61
C SER A 34 15.65 -21.89 9.10
N GLN A 35 16.24 -23.04 9.48
CA GLN A 35 16.38 -23.44 10.87
C GLN A 35 17.41 -22.55 11.58
N ALA A 36 18.58 -22.36 11.00
CA ALA A 36 19.62 -21.53 11.58
C ALA A 36 19.19 -20.04 11.67
N LEU A 37 18.42 -19.55 10.69
CA LEU A 37 17.86 -18.20 10.73
C LEU A 37 16.78 -18.05 11.82
N PHE A 38 15.96 -19.08 12.01
CA PHE A 38 14.95 -19.08 13.08
C PHE A 38 15.64 -19.01 14.45
N GLU A 39 16.58 -19.92 14.73
CA GLU A 39 17.33 -19.96 15.99
C GLU A 39 18.11 -18.67 16.27
N LEU A 40 18.66 -18.03 15.21
CA LEU A 40 19.37 -16.75 15.33
C LEU A 40 18.45 -15.59 15.70
N SER A 41 17.20 -15.60 15.24
CA SER A 41 16.34 -14.40 15.25
C SER A 41 15.11 -14.52 16.16
N GLU A 42 14.73 -15.72 16.62
CA GLU A 42 13.49 -15.96 17.37
C GLU A 42 13.37 -15.12 18.65
N HIS A 43 14.49 -14.92 19.37
CA HIS A 43 14.55 -14.13 20.59
C HIS A 43 14.38 -12.61 20.38
N ALA A 44 14.44 -12.14 19.12
CA ALA A 44 14.22 -10.75 18.77
C ALA A 44 12.83 -10.47 18.16
N VAL A 45 11.98 -11.51 18.00
CA VAL A 45 10.65 -11.40 17.41
C VAL A 45 9.56 -11.66 18.45
N TYR A 46 8.64 -10.73 18.56
CA TYR A 46 7.59 -10.70 19.60
C TYR A 46 6.21 -10.69 18.95
N GLN A 47 5.22 -11.24 19.65
CA GLN A 47 3.84 -10.99 19.32
C GLN A 47 3.44 -9.62 19.91
N VAL A 48 2.83 -8.76 19.08
CA VAL A 48 2.22 -7.49 19.50
C VAL A 48 0.72 -7.68 19.61
N ARG A 49 0.16 -7.30 20.77
CA ARG A 49 -1.24 -7.53 21.14
C ARG A 49 -1.92 -6.23 21.51
N VAL A 50 -3.13 -6.03 21.01
CA VAL A 50 -4.08 -5.01 21.49
C VAL A 50 -5.11 -5.70 22.37
N ILE A 51 -5.14 -5.38 23.65
CA ILE A 51 -5.98 -6.00 24.66
C ILE A 51 -7.08 -5.03 25.07
N ASN A 52 -8.33 -5.45 25.00
CA ASN A 52 -9.45 -4.69 25.55
C ASN A 52 -9.39 -4.73 27.09
N ARG A 53 -9.37 -3.57 27.75
CA ARG A 53 -9.21 -3.44 29.20
C ARG A 53 -10.36 -4.05 29.98
N ASP A 54 -11.60 -3.89 29.48
CA ASP A 54 -12.80 -4.35 30.18
C ASP A 54 -12.94 -5.88 30.17
N THR A 55 -12.58 -6.50 29.05
CA THR A 55 -12.77 -7.95 28.86
C THR A 55 -11.50 -8.76 29.08
N GLY A 56 -10.32 -8.12 29.08
CA GLY A 56 -9.02 -8.78 29.11
C GLY A 56 -8.74 -9.62 27.84
N LYS A 57 -9.55 -9.47 26.78
CA LYS A 57 -9.43 -10.26 25.56
C LYS A 57 -8.65 -9.52 24.47
N LYS A 58 -7.98 -10.30 23.60
CA LYS A 58 -7.29 -9.79 22.43
C LYS A 58 -8.29 -9.20 21.44
N SER A 59 -8.05 -7.97 20.99
CA SER A 59 -8.81 -7.26 19.96
C SER A 59 -8.07 -7.25 18.63
N SER A 60 -6.74 -7.18 18.66
CA SER A 60 -5.85 -7.33 17.51
C SER A 60 -4.60 -8.09 17.93
N ILE A 61 -4.01 -8.81 16.99
CA ILE A 61 -2.70 -9.43 17.13
C ILE A 61 -1.88 -9.20 15.87
N GLY A 62 -0.58 -9.05 16.08
CA GLY A 62 0.43 -8.98 15.03
C GLY A 62 1.76 -9.43 15.57
N SER A 63 2.80 -9.14 14.85
CA SER A 63 4.19 -9.39 15.23
C SER A 63 4.95 -8.08 15.30
N GLY A 64 6.10 -8.10 15.95
CA GLY A 64 7.07 -7.02 15.96
C GLY A 64 8.46 -7.58 16.20
N PHE A 65 9.48 -6.79 15.99
CA PHE A 65 10.86 -7.21 16.24
C PHE A 65 11.66 -6.06 16.82
N ILE A 66 12.71 -6.43 17.60
CA ILE A 66 13.58 -5.44 18.22
C ILE A 66 14.34 -4.68 17.14
N PHE A 67 14.21 -3.37 17.17
CA PHE A 67 14.76 -2.44 16.18
C PHE A 67 15.43 -1.26 16.87
N HIS A 68 16.64 -0.88 16.42
CA HIS A 68 17.40 0.29 16.83
C HIS A 68 17.86 0.29 18.28
N HIS A 69 16.99 0.06 19.26
CA HIS A 69 17.29 -0.02 20.70
C HIS A 69 16.72 -1.30 21.28
N SER A 70 17.32 -1.78 22.37
CA SER A 70 16.98 -3.06 23.02
C SER A 70 15.56 -3.17 23.57
N ASN A 71 14.85 -2.05 23.74
CA ASN A 71 13.47 -2.00 24.21
C ASN A 71 12.45 -1.48 23.18
N LEU A 72 12.91 -1.20 21.93
CA LEU A 72 12.08 -0.66 20.86
C LEU A 72 11.70 -1.77 19.88
N LEU A 73 10.40 -1.93 19.61
CA LEU A 73 9.88 -2.84 18.61
C LEU A 73 9.32 -2.09 17.42
N ALA A 74 9.68 -2.55 16.22
CA ALA A 74 9.00 -2.19 14.99
C ALA A 74 7.83 -3.14 14.74
N THR A 75 6.69 -2.61 14.26
CA THR A 75 5.49 -3.35 13.88
C THR A 75 4.72 -2.59 12.79
N ASN A 76 3.56 -3.10 12.35
CA ASN A 76 2.70 -2.35 11.45
C ASN A 76 1.76 -1.39 12.20
N TYR A 77 1.39 -0.30 11.52
CA TYR A 77 0.40 0.65 11.99
C TYR A 77 -0.97 -0.02 12.20
N HIS A 78 -1.43 -0.84 11.23
CA HIS A 78 -2.73 -1.50 11.33
C HIS A 78 -2.85 -2.46 12.52
N VAL A 79 -1.74 -3.01 13.02
CA VAL A 79 -1.72 -3.86 14.22
C VAL A 79 -2.13 -3.07 15.45
N VAL A 80 -1.69 -1.81 15.55
CA VAL A 80 -1.92 -0.93 16.71
C VAL A 80 -3.05 0.08 16.53
N SER A 81 -3.67 0.15 15.35
CA SER A 81 -4.66 1.16 14.98
C SER A 81 -5.85 1.25 15.92
N ARG A 82 -6.34 0.12 16.44
CA ARG A 82 -7.45 0.11 17.43
C ARG A 82 -7.08 0.78 18.74
N TYR A 83 -5.83 0.64 19.19
CA TYR A 83 -5.34 1.37 20.36
C TYR A 83 -5.29 2.88 20.06
N ILE A 84 -4.84 3.27 18.87
CA ILE A 84 -4.78 4.67 18.43
C ILE A 84 -6.18 5.30 18.42
N GLU A 85 -7.18 4.59 17.92
CA GLU A 85 -8.56 5.08 17.85
C GLU A 85 -9.19 5.25 19.25
N LYS A 86 -8.87 4.34 20.19
CA LYS A 86 -9.51 4.29 21.52
C LYS A 86 -8.49 3.93 22.60
N PRO A 87 -7.55 4.84 22.90
CA PRO A 87 -6.46 4.57 23.87
C PRO A 87 -6.95 4.31 25.29
N ASP A 88 -8.13 4.80 25.64
CA ASP A 88 -8.74 4.52 26.97
C ASP A 88 -9.38 3.13 27.07
N THR A 89 -9.68 2.50 25.93
CA THR A 89 -10.34 1.18 25.89
C THR A 89 -9.34 0.03 25.76
N TYR A 90 -8.16 0.28 25.20
CA TYR A 90 -7.20 -0.76 24.87
C TYR A 90 -5.85 -0.54 25.53
N ASP A 91 -5.11 -1.64 25.73
CA ASP A 91 -3.69 -1.68 26.09
C ASP A 91 -2.88 -2.30 24.97
N LEU A 92 -1.65 -1.82 24.78
CA LEU A 92 -0.64 -2.48 23.96
C LEU A 92 0.23 -3.37 24.83
N ARG A 93 0.44 -4.62 24.39
CA ARG A 93 1.28 -5.60 25.10
C ARG A 93 2.12 -6.41 24.13
N TYR A 94 3.27 -6.90 24.60
CA TYR A 94 4.05 -7.91 23.88
C TYR A 94 3.95 -9.27 24.56
N LEU A 95 4.27 -10.31 23.79
CA LEU A 95 4.51 -11.67 24.28
C LEU A 95 5.73 -12.23 23.53
N SER A 96 6.73 -12.74 24.27
CA SER A 96 7.88 -13.47 23.72
C SER A 96 7.52 -14.91 23.33
N ALA A 97 8.40 -15.59 22.62
CA ALA A 97 8.28 -17.02 22.33
C ALA A 97 8.32 -17.87 23.62
N ASP A 98 9.05 -17.44 24.64
CA ASP A 98 9.20 -18.12 25.95
C ASP A 98 8.02 -17.85 26.89
N GLY A 99 7.10 -16.95 26.52
CA GLY A 99 5.91 -16.63 27.32
C GLY A 99 6.04 -15.38 28.19
N ASP A 100 7.15 -14.65 28.13
CA ASP A 100 7.30 -13.38 28.83
C ASP A 100 6.41 -12.31 28.18
N ALA A 101 5.71 -11.53 29.00
CA ALA A 101 4.78 -10.54 28.55
C ALA A 101 4.91 -9.23 29.33
N GLY A 102 4.70 -8.10 28.67
CA GLY A 102 4.74 -6.79 29.27
C GLY A 102 3.93 -5.75 28.51
N ALA A 103 3.88 -4.54 29.07
CA ALA A 103 3.24 -3.41 28.45
C ALA A 103 4.12 -2.80 27.36
N LEU A 104 3.46 -2.20 26.36
CA LEU A 104 4.09 -1.41 25.31
C LEU A 104 3.50 -0.01 25.30
N ARG A 105 4.32 0.97 24.99
CA ARG A 105 3.95 2.36 24.74
C ARG A 105 4.16 2.67 23.27
N LEU A 106 3.20 3.28 22.61
CA LEU A 106 3.35 3.75 21.24
C LEU A 106 4.30 4.95 21.21
N VAL A 107 5.26 4.94 20.30
CA VAL A 107 6.31 5.97 20.15
C VAL A 107 6.11 6.79 18.89
N ALA A 108 5.94 6.13 17.75
CA ALA A 108 5.80 6.79 16.46
C ALA A 108 4.95 5.95 15.51
N VAL A 109 4.35 6.61 14.52
CA VAL A 109 3.61 5.95 13.44
C VAL A 109 3.95 6.58 12.09
N ASP A 110 3.92 5.73 11.07
CA ASP A 110 3.86 6.10 9.67
C ASP A 110 2.65 5.40 9.05
N ALA A 111 1.53 6.11 9.02
CA ALA A 111 0.27 5.56 8.52
C ALA A 111 0.30 5.33 7.01
N VAL A 112 1.13 6.08 6.27
CA VAL A 112 1.28 5.96 4.82
C VAL A 112 1.96 4.64 4.46
N HIS A 113 3.05 4.29 5.15
CA HIS A 113 3.80 3.05 4.90
C HIS A 113 3.36 1.88 5.79
N ASP A 114 2.31 2.07 6.60
CA ASP A 114 1.78 1.06 7.52
C ASP A 114 2.82 0.58 8.55
N LEU A 115 3.54 1.51 9.19
CA LEU A 115 4.57 1.22 10.19
C LEU A 115 4.27 1.89 11.53
N ALA A 116 4.71 1.26 12.61
CA ALA A 116 4.66 1.82 13.97
C ALA A 116 5.89 1.39 14.79
N LEU A 117 6.28 2.24 15.72
CA LEU A 117 7.27 1.93 16.75
C LEU A 117 6.58 1.89 18.11
N VAL A 118 6.81 0.82 18.84
CA VAL A 118 6.31 0.63 20.20
C VAL A 118 7.47 0.29 21.14
N GLU A 119 7.42 0.78 22.36
CA GLU A 119 8.52 0.67 23.32
C GLU A 119 8.08 -0.09 24.58
N ALA A 120 8.90 -1.03 25.01
CA ALA A 120 8.78 -1.72 26.28
C ALA A 120 9.46 -0.93 27.40
N GLU A 121 9.03 -1.12 28.64
CA GLU A 121 9.64 -0.48 29.80
C GLU A 121 11.05 -1.01 30.07
N GLN A 122 11.29 -2.30 29.83
CA GLN A 122 12.57 -2.97 30.05
C GLN A 122 13.21 -3.40 28.72
N PRO A 123 14.55 -3.53 28.68
CA PRO A 123 15.22 -4.12 27.54
C PRO A 123 14.70 -5.53 27.23
N LEU A 124 14.49 -5.81 25.96
CA LEU A 124 13.96 -7.08 25.46
C LEU A 124 15.06 -7.98 24.89
N GLY A 125 16.12 -7.40 24.35
CA GLY A 125 17.24 -8.13 23.73
C GLY A 125 18.02 -7.28 22.73
N GLU A 126 18.75 -7.93 21.84
CA GLU A 126 19.57 -7.25 20.83
C GLU A 126 18.74 -6.93 19.57
N PRO A 127 18.90 -5.72 18.99
CA PRO A 127 18.21 -5.32 17.78
C PRO A 127 18.66 -6.13 16.56
N LEU A 128 17.74 -6.46 15.66
CA LEU A 128 18.07 -7.02 14.36
C LEU A 128 18.68 -5.95 13.45
N ALA A 129 19.69 -6.35 12.67
CA ALA A 129 20.30 -5.49 11.68
C ALA A 129 19.33 -5.22 10.51
N ILE A 130 19.32 -3.97 10.03
CA ILE A 130 18.51 -3.54 8.87
C ILE A 130 19.40 -3.45 7.63
N GLY A 131 18.88 -3.83 6.47
CA GLY A 131 19.58 -3.72 5.19
C GLY A 131 18.66 -3.58 3.99
N GLU A 132 19.29 -3.44 2.82
CA GLU A 132 18.59 -3.35 1.55
C GLU A 132 18.12 -4.73 1.06
N PRO A 133 17.00 -4.80 0.34
CA PRO A 133 16.54 -6.04 -0.27
C PRO A 133 17.58 -6.63 -1.22
N PRO A 134 17.85 -7.94 -1.17
CA PRO A 134 18.76 -8.58 -2.10
C PRO A 134 18.19 -8.57 -3.54
N ALA A 135 18.96 -9.04 -4.51
CA ALA A 135 18.52 -9.10 -5.90
C ALA A 135 17.22 -9.92 -6.07
N LYS A 136 16.42 -9.57 -7.07
CA LYS A 136 15.23 -10.33 -7.46
C LYS A 136 15.56 -11.81 -7.68
N GLY A 137 14.75 -12.70 -7.12
CA GLY A 137 14.94 -14.16 -7.15
C GLY A 137 15.72 -14.70 -5.93
N ALA A 138 16.32 -13.84 -5.10
CA ALA A 138 16.98 -14.28 -3.88
C ALA A 138 15.97 -14.78 -2.85
N SER A 139 16.40 -15.71 -1.98
CA SER A 139 15.59 -16.23 -0.88
C SER A 139 15.34 -15.16 0.17
N LEU A 140 14.12 -15.12 0.67
CA LEU A 140 13.68 -14.29 1.80
C LEU A 140 12.93 -15.18 2.81
N PHE A 141 12.95 -14.76 4.09
CA PHE A 141 12.41 -15.52 5.21
C PHE A 141 11.59 -14.58 6.09
N ALA A 142 10.27 -14.76 6.08
CA ALA A 142 9.36 -13.95 6.89
C ALA A 142 9.10 -14.63 8.24
N MET A 143 9.29 -13.91 9.34
CA MET A 143 9.01 -14.41 10.68
C MET A 143 7.80 -13.71 11.30
N GLY A 144 7.05 -14.42 12.13
CA GLY A 144 5.89 -13.86 12.82
C GLY A 144 5.03 -14.91 13.50
N ASN A 145 3.91 -14.49 14.08
CA ASN A 145 3.00 -15.31 14.89
C ASN A 145 1.66 -15.55 14.16
N PRO A 146 1.59 -16.47 13.17
CA PRO A 146 0.38 -16.67 12.40
C PRO A 146 -0.75 -17.21 13.27
N LEU A 147 -1.93 -16.63 13.14
CA LEU A 147 -3.18 -17.13 13.74
C LEU A 147 -3.10 -17.37 15.26
N ASP A 148 -2.17 -16.70 15.97
CA ASP A 148 -1.92 -16.91 17.41
C ASP A 148 -1.41 -18.35 17.77
N LEU A 149 -0.76 -19.02 16.81
CA LEU A 149 -0.26 -20.40 16.97
C LEU A 149 1.20 -20.50 17.43
N GLY A 150 1.84 -19.38 17.68
CA GLY A 150 3.25 -19.27 18.03
C GLY A 150 4.13 -18.74 16.90
N LEU A 151 5.40 -18.48 17.22
CA LEU A 151 6.36 -17.94 16.26
C LEU A 151 6.71 -18.97 15.18
N THR A 152 6.70 -18.52 13.93
CA THR A 152 7.06 -19.34 12.77
C THR A 152 7.94 -18.57 11.79
N ILE A 153 8.56 -19.32 10.86
CA ILE A 153 9.31 -18.78 9.72
C ILE A 153 8.70 -19.33 8.41
N ALA A 154 8.47 -18.46 7.45
CA ALA A 154 7.97 -18.79 6.11
C ALA A 154 9.03 -18.41 5.07
N ALA A 155 9.48 -19.38 4.29
CA ALA A 155 10.44 -19.17 3.21
C ALA A 155 9.73 -18.75 1.92
N GLY A 156 10.38 -17.90 1.14
CA GLY A 156 9.93 -17.44 -0.16
C GLY A 156 11.05 -16.79 -0.95
N THR A 157 10.73 -16.08 -2.01
CA THR A 157 11.70 -15.37 -2.84
C THR A 157 11.33 -13.90 -2.99
N ASN A 158 12.34 -13.06 -3.19
CA ASN A 158 12.17 -11.68 -3.60
C ASN A 158 11.65 -11.61 -5.04
N GLY A 159 10.40 -11.24 -5.24
CA GLY A 159 9.80 -11.01 -6.55
C GLY A 159 10.18 -9.66 -7.18
N GLY A 160 10.93 -8.85 -6.46
CA GLY A 160 11.37 -7.50 -6.83
C GLY A 160 10.60 -6.40 -6.10
N VAL A 161 11.18 -5.21 -6.13
CA VAL A 161 10.54 -4.01 -5.60
C VAL A 161 9.56 -3.49 -6.64
N LEU A 162 8.30 -3.29 -6.24
CA LEU A 162 7.27 -2.69 -7.08
C LEU A 162 7.47 -1.17 -7.08
N SER A 163 8.18 -0.66 -8.08
CA SER A 163 8.39 0.78 -8.27
C SER A 163 7.21 1.48 -8.96
N GLN A 164 6.15 0.75 -9.27
CA GLN A 164 4.93 1.28 -9.90
C GLN A 164 3.89 1.74 -8.88
N THR A 165 4.21 1.67 -7.60
CA THR A 165 3.44 2.23 -6.49
C THR A 165 4.22 3.43 -5.97
N ASP A 166 3.56 4.52 -5.54
CA ASP A 166 4.25 5.65 -4.92
C ASP A 166 4.97 5.23 -3.64
N ASP A 167 4.52 4.13 -3.03
CA ASP A 167 5.15 3.46 -1.91
C ASP A 167 5.78 2.17 -2.39
N SER A 168 7.10 2.09 -2.36
CA SER A 168 7.81 0.87 -2.72
C SER A 168 7.34 -0.30 -1.87
N ARG A 169 6.98 -1.40 -2.50
CA ARG A 169 6.66 -2.67 -1.83
C ARG A 169 7.54 -3.76 -2.41
N ILE A 170 8.02 -4.66 -1.56
CA ILE A 170 8.73 -5.86 -2.00
C ILE A 170 7.69 -6.95 -2.23
N LEU A 171 7.72 -7.55 -3.41
CA LEU A 171 6.90 -8.71 -3.72
C LEU A 171 7.57 -9.95 -3.11
N PHE A 172 6.85 -10.64 -2.24
CA PHE A 172 7.30 -11.86 -1.57
C PHE A 172 6.45 -13.05 -2.03
N SER A 173 7.10 -14.10 -2.54
CA SER A 173 6.41 -15.29 -3.07
C SER A 173 6.06 -16.33 -1.99
N GLY A 174 6.24 -16.00 -0.72
CA GLY A 174 5.83 -16.85 0.41
C GLY A 174 4.48 -16.42 0.97
N SER A 175 3.82 -17.33 1.68
CA SER A 175 2.52 -17.05 2.30
C SER A 175 2.70 -16.33 3.63
N LEU A 176 2.08 -15.14 3.75
CA LEU A 176 1.92 -14.44 5.01
C LEU A 176 0.48 -14.65 5.51
N ASN A 177 0.33 -15.00 6.77
CA ASN A 177 -0.96 -15.21 7.41
C ASN A 177 -1.25 -14.10 8.43
N ALA A 178 -2.54 -13.91 8.75
CA ALA A 178 -2.95 -12.98 9.81
C ALA A 178 -2.18 -13.24 11.11
N GLY A 179 -1.64 -12.19 11.73
CA GLY A 179 -0.75 -12.27 12.88
C GLY A 179 0.74 -12.22 12.55
N MET A 180 1.17 -12.49 11.31
CA MET A 180 2.56 -12.28 10.88
C MET A 180 2.87 -10.82 10.55
N SER A 181 1.84 -9.99 10.36
CA SER A 181 1.98 -8.54 10.11
C SER A 181 2.83 -7.86 11.19
N GLY A 182 3.77 -7.02 10.78
CA GLY A 182 4.72 -6.33 11.65
C GLY A 182 5.99 -7.13 11.99
N GLY A 183 6.02 -8.43 11.68
CA GLY A 183 7.22 -9.24 11.81
C GLY A 183 8.26 -8.93 10.73
N PRO A 184 9.54 -9.33 10.95
CA PRO A 184 10.62 -9.08 10.00
C PRO A 184 10.58 -10.04 8.83
N THR A 185 10.96 -9.55 7.65
CA THR A 185 11.43 -10.35 6.52
C THR A 185 12.93 -10.26 6.44
N LEU A 186 13.61 -11.41 6.54
CA LEU A 186 15.07 -11.55 6.61
C LEU A 186 15.64 -11.99 5.26
N ASP A 187 16.86 -11.58 4.97
CA ASP A 187 17.69 -12.22 3.95
C ASP A 187 18.41 -13.48 4.53
N HIS A 188 19.17 -14.18 3.68
CA HIS A 188 19.95 -15.37 4.06
C HIS A 188 21.06 -15.13 5.10
N ARG A 189 21.29 -13.89 5.50
CA ARG A 189 22.28 -13.49 6.53
C ARG A 189 21.64 -13.12 7.85
N GLY A 190 20.29 -13.14 7.94
CA GLY A 190 19.55 -12.68 9.09
C GLY A 190 19.36 -11.15 9.16
N VAL A 191 19.61 -10.44 8.06
CA VAL A 191 19.40 -9.00 7.98
C VAL A 191 17.96 -8.72 7.60
N VAL A 192 17.26 -7.85 8.33
CA VAL A 192 15.90 -7.43 8.04
C VAL A 192 15.90 -6.53 6.81
N VAL A 193 15.25 -6.97 5.76
CA VAL A 193 15.11 -6.23 4.49
C VAL A 193 13.72 -5.62 4.33
N GLY A 194 12.76 -6.05 5.17
CA GLY A 194 11.42 -5.52 5.16
C GLY A 194 10.55 -6.01 6.30
N ILE A 195 9.34 -5.46 6.37
CA ILE A 195 8.30 -5.72 7.38
C ILE A 195 7.11 -6.39 6.70
N ASN A 196 6.67 -7.53 7.23
CA ASN A 196 5.51 -8.27 6.73
C ASN A 196 4.25 -7.42 6.84
N VAL A 197 3.44 -7.32 5.76
CA VAL A 197 2.17 -6.55 5.83
C VAL A 197 0.97 -7.47 5.70
N SER A 198 0.74 -8.02 4.55
CA SER A 198 -0.46 -8.83 4.30
C SER A 198 -0.35 -9.64 3.02
N THR A 199 -1.33 -10.49 2.82
CA THR A 199 -1.49 -11.33 1.63
C THR A 199 -2.38 -10.62 0.61
N ALA A 200 -1.97 -10.57 -0.67
CA ALA A 200 -2.86 -10.08 -1.75
C ALA A 200 -3.72 -11.21 -2.22
N HIS A 201 -3.68 -12.35 -2.33
CA HIS A 201 -4.33 -13.59 -2.75
C HIS A 201 -3.32 -14.59 -3.36
N ASN A 202 -3.55 -15.91 -3.16
CA ASN A 202 -2.83 -16.97 -3.86
C ASN A 202 -1.28 -16.86 -3.78
N ASP A 203 -0.72 -16.91 -2.56
CA ASP A 203 0.73 -16.98 -2.31
C ASP A 203 1.54 -15.75 -2.78
N ILE A 204 0.89 -14.62 -3.01
CA ILE A 204 1.53 -13.34 -3.24
C ILE A 204 1.36 -12.48 -2.00
N SER A 205 2.47 -12.10 -1.39
CA SER A 205 2.50 -11.24 -0.21
C SER A 205 3.32 -9.99 -0.48
N PHE A 206 3.04 -8.95 0.30
CA PHE A 206 3.77 -7.69 0.24
C PHE A 206 4.52 -7.45 1.53
N VAL A 207 5.69 -6.87 1.37
CA VAL A 207 6.60 -6.51 2.46
C VAL A 207 6.97 -5.05 2.30
N VAL A 208 6.88 -4.27 3.36
CA VAL A 208 7.34 -2.87 3.37
C VAL A 208 8.86 -2.87 3.50
N PRO A 209 9.62 -2.15 2.64
CA PRO A 209 11.06 -2.05 2.77
C PRO A 209 11.49 -1.53 4.15
N ALA A 210 12.49 -2.17 4.73
CA ALA A 210 12.99 -1.82 6.07
C ALA A 210 13.59 -0.41 6.14
N SER A 211 14.01 0.16 5.00
CA SER A 211 14.54 1.54 4.91
C SER A 211 13.55 2.60 5.40
N TYR A 212 12.23 2.37 5.31
CA TYR A 212 11.24 3.31 5.86
C TYR A 212 11.26 3.42 7.38
N LEU A 213 11.75 2.40 8.11
CA LEU A 213 11.89 2.46 9.57
C LEU A 213 12.89 3.51 10.04
N GLN A 214 13.92 3.81 9.24
CA GLN A 214 14.94 4.79 9.62
C GLN A 214 14.35 6.20 9.76
N ALA A 215 13.37 6.55 8.92
CA ALA A 215 12.69 7.84 9.02
C ALA A 215 11.89 7.96 10.33
N LEU A 216 11.30 6.86 10.81
CA LEU A 216 10.51 6.84 12.04
C LEU A 216 11.37 7.12 13.30
N THR A 217 12.65 6.74 13.31
CA THR A 217 13.54 6.99 14.48
C THR A 217 13.86 8.47 14.67
N THR A 218 13.71 9.29 13.64
CA THR A 218 13.96 10.74 13.71
C THR A 218 12.72 11.53 14.14
N LEU A 219 11.54 10.90 14.16
CA LEU A 219 10.33 11.54 14.62
C LEU A 219 10.37 11.71 16.14
N GLN A 220 9.93 12.88 16.62
CA GLN A 220 9.74 13.07 18.05
C GLN A 220 8.56 12.20 18.51
N ALA A 221 8.70 11.63 19.72
CA ALA A 221 7.59 10.89 20.32
C ALA A 221 6.33 11.77 20.38
N VAL A 222 5.29 11.32 19.70
CA VAL A 222 4.02 12.04 19.61
C VAL A 222 3.16 11.67 20.81
N SER A 223 2.58 12.65 21.49
CA SER A 223 1.62 12.38 22.57
C SER A 223 0.37 11.71 21.98
N THR A 224 -0.27 10.85 22.75
CA THR A 224 -1.50 10.15 22.32
C THR A 224 -2.59 11.13 21.86
N ASP A 225 -2.68 12.32 22.50
CA ASP A 225 -3.68 13.34 22.19
C ASP A 225 -3.47 14.02 20.83
N SER A 226 -2.23 14.03 20.31
CA SER A 226 -1.88 14.65 19.02
C SER A 226 -1.65 13.62 17.90
N LEU A 227 -1.86 12.32 18.20
CA LEU A 227 -1.53 11.24 17.26
C LEU A 227 -2.46 11.21 16.02
N LEU A 228 -3.76 11.44 16.21
CA LEU A 228 -4.71 11.54 15.09
C LEU A 228 -4.43 12.75 14.20
N ASP A 229 -4.00 13.86 14.79
CA ASP A 229 -3.58 15.06 14.04
C ASP A 229 -2.33 14.76 13.21
N GLU A 230 -1.36 14.05 13.77
CA GLU A 230 -0.15 13.63 13.06
C GLU A 230 -0.46 12.68 11.91
N ILE A 231 -1.31 11.66 12.13
CA ILE A 231 -1.77 10.75 11.06
C ILE A 231 -2.48 11.55 9.97
N THR A 232 -3.38 12.45 10.36
CA THR A 232 -4.10 13.33 9.42
C THR A 232 -3.13 14.16 8.59
N ARG A 233 -2.10 14.72 9.21
CA ARG A 233 -1.06 15.50 8.51
C ARG A 233 -0.31 14.64 7.50
N GLN A 234 0.14 13.43 7.91
CA GLN A 234 0.85 12.49 7.02
C GLN A 234 0.01 12.14 5.78
N ILE A 235 -1.26 11.78 5.96
CA ILE A 235 -2.16 11.44 4.87
C ILE A 235 -2.40 12.65 3.95
N ARG A 236 -2.67 13.81 4.50
CA ARG A 236 -2.90 15.04 3.71
C ARG A 236 -1.69 15.42 2.87
N GLU A 237 -0.49 15.39 3.46
CA GLU A 237 0.75 15.69 2.74
C GLU A 237 1.04 14.67 1.64
N TYR A 238 0.83 13.39 1.92
CA TYR A 238 0.97 12.34 0.92
C TYR A 238 -0.02 12.52 -0.23
N GLN A 239 -1.31 12.65 0.08
CA GLN A 239 -2.36 12.82 -0.93
C GLN A 239 -2.17 14.09 -1.76
N ALA A 240 -1.76 15.20 -1.15
CA ALA A 240 -1.47 16.43 -1.88
C ALA A 240 -0.34 16.23 -2.90
N ARG A 241 0.79 15.64 -2.47
CA ARG A 241 1.92 15.35 -3.38
C ARG A 241 1.51 14.38 -4.51
N TYR A 242 0.76 13.33 -4.17
CA TYR A 242 0.31 12.34 -5.14
C TYR A 242 -0.61 12.95 -6.19
N VAL A 243 -1.66 13.66 -5.78
CA VAL A 243 -2.61 14.31 -6.69
C VAL A 243 -1.95 15.43 -7.50
N ASP A 244 -1.06 16.22 -6.91
CA ASP A 244 -0.33 17.27 -7.63
C ASP A 244 0.64 16.65 -8.66
N GLY A 245 1.33 15.57 -8.32
CA GLY A 245 2.17 14.82 -9.24
C GLY A 245 1.37 14.29 -10.43
N ILE A 246 0.22 13.65 -10.19
CA ILE A 246 -0.68 13.19 -11.27
C ILE A 246 -1.20 14.37 -12.09
N THR A 247 -1.66 15.43 -11.45
CA THR A 247 -2.23 16.59 -12.14
C THR A 247 -1.20 17.32 -13.00
N GLY A 248 0.07 17.32 -12.61
CA GLY A 248 1.18 17.89 -13.40
C GLY A 248 1.73 17.00 -14.51
N ALA A 249 1.40 15.70 -14.53
CA ALA A 249 1.91 14.74 -15.48
C ALA A 249 1.26 14.85 -16.87
N ILE A 250 1.90 14.25 -17.88
CA ILE A 250 1.29 14.07 -19.20
C ILE A 250 0.39 12.84 -19.17
N TRP A 251 -0.88 13.01 -19.52
CA TRP A 251 -1.83 11.92 -19.57
C TRP A 251 -1.93 11.36 -20.99
N PRO A 252 -1.66 10.05 -21.20
CA PRO A 252 -1.86 9.45 -22.51
C PRO A 252 -3.36 9.42 -22.83
N PRO A 253 -3.79 9.91 -24.00
CA PRO A 253 -5.18 9.81 -24.40
C PRO A 253 -5.54 8.38 -24.78
N THR A 254 -6.78 8.00 -24.55
CA THR A 254 -7.42 6.79 -25.09
C THR A 254 -8.75 7.16 -25.73
N THR A 255 -9.33 6.25 -26.48
CA THR A 255 -10.59 6.49 -27.20
C THR A 255 -11.62 5.46 -26.78
N LEU A 256 -12.79 5.93 -26.37
CA LEU A 256 -13.99 5.12 -26.17
C LEU A 256 -15.05 5.58 -27.14
N ARG A 257 -15.21 4.90 -28.26
CA ARG A 257 -16.03 5.31 -29.40
C ARG A 257 -15.68 6.73 -29.89
N GLN A 258 -16.64 7.67 -29.87
CA GLN A 258 -16.42 9.06 -30.26
C GLN A 258 -15.88 9.95 -29.13
N MET A 259 -15.55 9.38 -27.97
CA MET A 259 -14.96 10.16 -26.88
C MET A 259 -13.45 9.89 -26.78
N GLN A 260 -12.66 10.94 -26.87
CA GLN A 260 -11.27 10.94 -26.42
C GLN A 260 -11.26 11.27 -24.92
N VAL A 261 -10.57 10.43 -24.15
CA VAL A 261 -10.51 10.53 -22.67
C VAL A 261 -9.08 10.24 -22.20
N PRO A 262 -8.69 10.64 -20.99
CA PRO A 262 -7.46 10.18 -20.39
C PRO A 262 -7.42 8.66 -20.23
N GLY A 263 -6.29 8.05 -20.59
CA GLY A 263 -6.00 6.65 -20.24
C GLY A 263 -5.47 6.52 -18.81
N ALA A 264 -4.39 5.74 -18.61
CA ALA A 264 -3.72 5.65 -17.33
C ALA A 264 -2.98 6.97 -17.02
N ILE A 265 -3.47 7.73 -16.05
CA ILE A 265 -2.98 9.07 -15.70
C ILE A 265 -1.71 9.06 -14.84
N SER A 266 -1.29 7.89 -14.38
CA SER A 266 -0.08 7.64 -13.60
C SER A 266 0.42 6.22 -13.88
N PRO A 267 1.72 5.93 -13.76
CA PRO A 267 2.26 4.57 -13.81
C PRO A 267 1.65 3.61 -12.76
N THR A 268 1.13 4.16 -11.67
CA THR A 268 0.49 3.40 -10.58
C THR A 268 -0.97 3.10 -10.85
N ILE A 269 -1.56 3.68 -11.90
CA ILE A 269 -2.97 3.47 -12.27
C ILE A 269 -3.06 2.54 -13.46
N ARG A 270 -3.91 1.54 -13.35
CA ARG A 270 -4.16 0.54 -14.40
C ARG A 270 -5.59 0.63 -14.88
N CYS A 271 -5.74 0.55 -16.20
CA CYS A 271 -7.04 0.59 -16.88
C CYS A 271 -7.39 -0.77 -17.48
N TRP A 272 -8.63 -1.16 -17.34
CA TRP A 272 -9.17 -2.43 -17.82
C TRP A 272 -10.47 -2.22 -18.56
N ASP A 273 -10.79 -3.12 -19.49
CA ASP A 273 -12.13 -3.27 -20.01
C ASP A 273 -13.06 -3.77 -18.88
N ALA A 274 -14.06 -2.98 -18.56
CA ALA A 274 -15.08 -3.27 -17.56
C ALA A 274 -16.47 -3.40 -18.19
N SER A 275 -16.54 -3.58 -19.50
CA SER A 275 -17.80 -3.70 -20.26
C SER A 275 -18.60 -4.89 -19.73
N PRO A 276 -19.87 -4.72 -19.39
CA PRO A 276 -20.73 -5.82 -18.97
C PRO A 276 -20.92 -6.80 -20.15
N LYS A 277 -21.09 -8.09 -19.81
CA LYS A 277 -21.41 -9.08 -20.83
C LYS A 277 -22.73 -8.72 -21.51
N ALA A 278 -22.71 -8.65 -22.85
CA ALA A 278 -23.92 -8.40 -23.63
C ALA A 278 -24.97 -9.50 -23.37
N GLN A 279 -26.24 -9.08 -23.18
CA GLN A 279 -27.36 -10.00 -23.04
C GLN A 279 -28.09 -10.08 -24.37
N PRO A 280 -28.60 -11.26 -24.79
CA PRO A 280 -29.25 -11.41 -26.09
C PRO A 280 -30.48 -10.48 -26.32
N GLU A 281 -31.17 -10.10 -25.24
CA GLU A 281 -32.35 -9.26 -25.27
C GLU A 281 -32.08 -7.79 -24.93
N GLN A 282 -30.81 -7.41 -24.85
CA GLN A 282 -30.39 -6.07 -24.46
C GLN A 282 -30.53 -5.10 -25.65
N LEU A 283 -31.41 -4.11 -25.52
CA LEU A 283 -31.74 -3.11 -26.55
C LEU A 283 -30.74 -1.96 -26.64
N TYR A 284 -29.57 -2.09 -26.00
CA TYR A 284 -28.50 -1.08 -25.97
C TYR A 284 -27.15 -1.73 -25.82
N ARG A 285 -26.13 -1.05 -26.27
CA ARG A 285 -24.73 -1.45 -26.04
C ARG A 285 -24.17 -0.63 -24.87
N HIS A 286 -23.44 -1.29 -23.97
CA HIS A 286 -22.72 -0.65 -22.90
C HIS A 286 -21.24 -1.06 -22.96
N LEU A 287 -20.36 -0.09 -23.15
CA LEU A 287 -18.92 -0.26 -23.10
C LEU A 287 -18.38 0.53 -21.91
N SER A 288 -17.38 -0.01 -21.23
CA SER A 288 -16.81 0.61 -20.02
C SER A 288 -15.32 0.41 -19.93
N ILE A 289 -14.60 1.46 -19.55
CA ILE A 289 -13.20 1.39 -19.12
C ILE A 289 -13.18 1.78 -17.66
N SER A 290 -12.57 0.94 -16.80
CA SER A 290 -12.35 1.24 -15.39
C SER A 290 -10.86 1.32 -15.11
N CYS A 291 -10.44 2.40 -14.46
CA CYS A 291 -9.06 2.67 -14.11
C CYS A 291 -8.95 2.90 -12.60
N LYS A 292 -7.97 2.25 -11.95
CA LYS A 292 -7.75 2.40 -10.51
C LYS A 292 -6.28 2.32 -10.15
N ASN A 293 -5.90 2.95 -9.04
CA ASN A 293 -4.64 2.69 -8.38
C ASN A 293 -4.75 1.46 -7.47
N GLU A 294 -3.59 0.89 -7.13
CA GLU A 294 -3.49 -0.28 -6.24
C GLU A 294 -3.11 0.13 -4.79
N ASN A 295 -3.01 1.43 -4.51
CA ASN A 295 -2.51 1.96 -3.24
C ASN A 295 -3.67 2.36 -2.33
N ASP A 296 -4.08 1.42 -1.48
CA ASP A 296 -4.96 1.73 -0.36
C ASP A 296 -4.11 1.93 0.90
N ILE A 297 -4.28 3.09 1.57
CA ILE A 297 -3.68 3.39 2.85
C ILE A 297 -4.69 3.01 3.93
N TYR A 298 -4.29 2.11 4.80
CA TYR A 298 -5.10 1.65 5.91
C TYR A 298 -5.14 2.71 7.01
N LEU A 299 -6.32 3.14 7.44
CA LEU A 299 -6.50 3.98 8.62
C LEU A 299 -7.10 3.20 9.78
N THR A 300 -8.17 2.44 9.50
CA THR A 300 -8.82 1.55 10.47
C THR A 300 -9.34 0.32 9.74
N ASP A 301 -9.90 -0.65 10.47
CA ASP A 301 -10.50 -1.85 9.89
C ASP A 301 -11.68 -1.58 8.93
N ARG A 302 -12.18 -0.34 8.91
CA ARG A 302 -13.27 0.13 8.05
C ARG A 302 -12.91 1.28 7.13
N LEU A 303 -11.79 1.96 7.38
CA LEU A 303 -11.34 3.13 6.63
C LEU A 303 -10.06 2.84 5.88
N GLU A 304 -10.16 2.90 4.57
CA GLU A 304 -9.02 2.91 3.64
C GLU A 304 -9.09 4.21 2.84
N VAL A 305 -7.95 4.87 2.69
CA VAL A 305 -7.81 6.13 1.94
C VAL A 305 -6.76 6.00 0.85
N GLY A 306 -6.66 6.99 -0.03
CA GLY A 306 -5.68 6.98 -1.12
C GLY A 306 -6.19 6.38 -2.42
N ARG A 307 -7.41 5.84 -2.43
CA ARG A 307 -7.98 5.23 -3.63
C ARG A 307 -8.40 6.30 -4.63
N ILE A 308 -7.97 6.10 -5.88
CA ILE A 308 -8.42 6.84 -7.06
C ILE A 308 -9.02 5.82 -8.02
N VAL A 309 -10.30 5.94 -8.31
CA VAL A 309 -11.00 5.13 -9.30
C VAL A 309 -11.70 6.07 -10.27
N TYR A 310 -11.52 5.84 -11.57
CA TYR A 310 -12.28 6.55 -12.57
C TYR A 310 -12.75 5.61 -13.67
N GLU A 311 -13.93 5.90 -14.18
CA GLU A 311 -14.60 5.07 -15.17
C GLU A 311 -15.21 5.91 -16.28
N TYR A 312 -15.14 5.37 -17.48
CA TYR A 312 -15.82 5.92 -18.67
C TYR A 312 -16.81 4.90 -19.18
N TRP A 313 -18.06 5.31 -19.30
CA TRP A 313 -19.14 4.48 -19.81
C TRP A 313 -19.67 5.07 -21.11
N TRP A 314 -19.75 4.25 -22.14
CA TRP A 314 -20.39 4.56 -23.40
C TRP A 314 -21.65 3.72 -23.55
N ILE A 315 -22.80 4.36 -23.79
CA ILE A 315 -24.09 3.71 -23.90
C ILE A 315 -24.70 4.15 -25.22
N GLU A 316 -25.05 3.22 -26.10
CA GLU A 316 -25.66 3.51 -27.41
C GLU A 316 -26.76 2.54 -27.72
N THR A 317 -27.74 3.00 -28.51
CA THR A 317 -28.89 2.20 -28.97
C THR A 317 -29.36 2.64 -30.35
N ASP A 318 -29.77 1.67 -31.18
CA ASP A 318 -30.47 1.88 -32.42
C ASP A 318 -31.97 1.47 -32.31
N GLU A 319 -32.39 0.94 -31.17
CA GLU A 319 -33.69 0.32 -30.95
C GLU A 319 -34.60 1.09 -29.99
N LEU A 320 -34.05 1.91 -29.13
CA LEU A 320 -34.83 2.65 -28.13
C LEU A 320 -35.23 4.03 -28.63
N GLU A 321 -36.49 4.37 -28.49
CA GLU A 321 -36.93 5.75 -28.65
C GLU A 321 -36.27 6.70 -27.64
N PRO A 322 -36.06 7.98 -27.98
CA PRO A 322 -35.28 8.91 -27.12
C PRO A 322 -35.76 8.98 -25.67
N LEU A 323 -37.05 9.00 -25.40
CA LEU A 323 -37.57 9.04 -24.03
C LEU A 323 -37.27 7.75 -23.24
N ARG A 324 -37.30 6.59 -23.91
CA ARG A 324 -36.90 5.31 -23.28
C ARG A 324 -35.40 5.26 -23.05
N PHE A 325 -34.61 5.74 -24.00
CA PHE A 325 -33.18 5.86 -23.85
C PHE A 325 -32.80 6.76 -22.65
N TYR A 326 -33.38 7.95 -22.52
CA TYR A 326 -33.12 8.83 -21.40
C TYR A 326 -33.52 8.24 -20.03
N ARG A 327 -34.58 7.45 -19.97
CA ARG A 327 -34.94 6.72 -18.75
C ARG A 327 -33.90 5.67 -18.38
N LEU A 328 -33.42 4.89 -19.34
CA LEU A 328 -32.33 3.93 -19.19
C LEU A 328 -31.05 4.63 -18.75
N TYR A 329 -30.61 5.65 -19.49
CA TYR A 329 -29.44 6.41 -19.24
C TYR A 329 -29.40 7.03 -17.84
N ARG A 330 -30.52 7.62 -17.42
CA ARG A 330 -30.71 8.09 -16.05
C ARG A 330 -30.62 6.96 -15.01
N ALA A 331 -31.13 5.79 -15.30
CA ALA A 331 -31.10 4.65 -14.40
C ALA A 331 -29.67 4.08 -14.25
N LEU A 332 -28.85 4.14 -15.31
CA LEU A 332 -27.46 3.74 -15.33
C LEU A 332 -26.56 4.78 -14.64
N ASN A 333 -26.90 6.07 -14.73
CA ASN A 333 -26.15 7.14 -14.08
C ASN A 333 -26.36 7.14 -12.56
N LYS A 334 -25.91 6.07 -11.90
CA LYS A 334 -25.92 5.89 -10.45
C LYS A 334 -24.51 5.55 -10.00
N SER A 335 -23.82 6.52 -9.45
CA SER A 335 -22.53 6.30 -8.79
C SER A 335 -22.75 5.74 -7.39
N GLN A 336 -21.97 4.75 -7.03
CA GLN A 336 -21.92 4.20 -5.67
C GLN A 336 -20.49 4.28 -5.18
N PHE A 337 -20.27 4.97 -4.08
CA PHE A 337 -18.95 5.01 -3.43
C PHE A 337 -18.73 3.71 -2.64
N GLY A 338 -17.76 2.92 -3.08
CA GLY A 338 -17.39 1.68 -2.38
C GLY A 338 -16.59 2.00 -1.12
N SER A 339 -17.20 1.88 0.07
CA SER A 339 -16.56 2.09 1.36
C SER A 339 -17.22 1.23 2.42
N ARG A 340 -16.42 0.77 3.40
CA ARG A 340 -16.90 0.09 4.62
C ARG A 340 -17.12 1.08 5.79
N ALA A 341 -16.87 2.37 5.57
CA ALA A 341 -17.06 3.42 6.56
C ALA A 341 -18.51 3.50 7.03
N THR A 342 -18.68 3.68 8.33
CA THR A 342 -19.97 3.83 9.00
C THR A 342 -20.29 5.30 9.30
N ASP A 343 -21.49 5.56 9.79
CA ASP A 343 -21.88 6.90 10.27
C ASP A 343 -21.01 7.38 11.45
N ASP A 344 -20.28 6.51 12.13
CA ASP A 344 -19.32 6.90 13.19
C ASP A 344 -18.01 7.45 12.59
N ASP A 345 -17.61 6.98 11.42
CA ASP A 345 -16.35 7.30 10.79
C ASP A 345 -16.43 8.56 9.92
N VAL A 346 -17.54 8.73 9.19
CA VAL A 346 -17.71 9.78 8.16
C VAL A 346 -19.00 10.55 8.31
N GLN A 347 -19.03 11.73 7.70
CA GLN A 347 -20.25 12.53 7.53
C GLN A 347 -21.11 11.97 6.39
N ARG A 348 -22.34 12.47 6.26
CA ARG A 348 -23.18 12.17 5.10
C ARG A 348 -22.69 12.92 3.86
N PHE A 349 -22.84 12.32 2.70
CA PHE A 349 -22.55 13.00 1.44
C PHE A 349 -23.44 14.25 1.27
N ARG A 350 -22.80 15.34 0.85
CA ARG A 350 -23.45 16.55 0.36
C ARG A 350 -23.12 16.67 -1.11
N CYS A 351 -24.14 16.81 -1.94
CA CYS A 351 -24.02 16.81 -3.38
C CYS A 351 -24.49 18.15 -3.96
N ASP A 352 -23.79 18.62 -4.99
CA ASP A 352 -24.17 19.73 -5.84
C ASP A 352 -24.22 19.27 -7.30
N THR A 353 -25.21 19.77 -8.06
CA THR A 353 -25.44 19.37 -9.46
C THR A 353 -25.52 20.62 -10.33
N GLN A 354 -24.76 20.61 -11.44
CA GLN A 354 -24.69 21.72 -12.38
C GLN A 354 -24.68 21.19 -13.83
N PHE A 355 -25.03 22.07 -14.77
CA PHE A 355 -24.78 21.83 -16.19
C PHE A 355 -23.55 22.64 -16.59
N VAL A 356 -22.60 22.00 -17.29
CA VAL A 356 -21.35 22.62 -17.73
C VAL A 356 -21.07 22.27 -19.19
N ASP A 357 -20.56 23.23 -19.93
CA ASP A 357 -19.96 22.95 -21.24
C ASP A 357 -18.54 22.40 -21.05
N VAL A 358 -18.26 21.26 -21.67
CA VAL A 358 -16.94 20.63 -21.70
C VAL A 358 -16.52 20.49 -23.17
N ASN A 359 -15.66 21.42 -23.62
CA ASN A 359 -15.12 21.45 -24.97
C ASN A 359 -16.22 21.41 -26.08
N GLY A 360 -17.30 22.16 -25.88
CA GLY A 360 -18.42 22.26 -26.83
C GLY A 360 -19.47 21.15 -26.72
N GLN A 361 -19.45 20.35 -25.66
CA GLN A 361 -20.44 19.35 -25.36
C GLN A 361 -20.99 19.57 -23.93
N ASP A 362 -22.32 19.63 -23.82
CA ASP A 362 -22.98 19.80 -22.53
C ASP A 362 -22.95 18.55 -21.67
N PHE A 363 -22.64 18.73 -20.38
CA PHE A 363 -22.67 17.68 -19.36
C PHE A 363 -23.49 18.10 -18.15
N LYS A 364 -24.25 17.20 -17.61
CA LYS A 364 -24.79 17.28 -16.26
C LYS A 364 -23.77 16.71 -15.30
N THR A 365 -23.19 17.55 -14.45
CA THR A 365 -22.19 17.14 -13.45
C THR A 365 -22.83 17.09 -12.06
N THR A 366 -22.39 16.13 -11.26
CA THR A 366 -22.74 16.02 -9.84
C THR A 366 -21.46 15.78 -9.05
N LEU A 367 -21.18 16.66 -8.10
CA LEU A 367 -20.07 16.56 -7.15
C LEU A 367 -20.65 16.26 -5.77
N CYS A 368 -20.28 15.13 -5.18
CA CYS A 368 -20.63 14.77 -3.82
C CYS A 368 -19.37 14.66 -2.97
N ALA A 369 -19.41 15.19 -1.75
CA ALA A 369 -18.31 15.06 -0.80
C ALA A 369 -18.84 14.76 0.60
N ARG A 370 -18.03 13.96 1.37
CA ARG A 370 -18.24 13.72 2.80
C ARG A 370 -16.92 13.77 3.54
N GLY A 371 -16.87 14.47 4.68
CA GLY A 371 -15.68 14.55 5.51
C GLY A 371 -15.53 13.39 6.47
N TYR A 372 -14.28 13.09 6.86
CA TYR A 372 -13.98 12.17 7.95
C TYR A 372 -14.13 12.86 9.31
N LYS A 373 -14.69 12.17 10.31
CA LYS A 373 -14.94 12.78 11.63
C LYS A 373 -13.68 12.92 12.47
N ASN A 374 -12.81 11.91 12.42
CA ASN A 374 -11.58 11.85 13.21
C ASN A 374 -10.34 12.36 12.46
N TYR A 375 -10.47 12.67 11.16
CA TYR A 375 -9.35 13.11 10.31
C TYR A 375 -9.73 14.40 9.57
N PRO A 376 -9.64 15.57 10.24
CA PRO A 376 -10.10 16.84 9.69
C PRO A 376 -9.40 17.22 8.37
N GLY A 377 -10.19 17.68 7.39
CA GLY A 377 -9.68 18.07 6.08
C GLY A 377 -9.60 16.94 5.05
N LEU A 378 -9.71 15.68 5.47
CA LEU A 378 -9.87 14.54 4.55
C LEU A 378 -11.34 14.36 4.19
N SER A 379 -11.58 14.01 2.93
CA SER A 379 -12.94 13.78 2.40
C SER A 379 -12.94 12.64 1.39
N ASP A 380 -14.05 11.91 1.33
CA ASP A 380 -14.40 11.13 0.15
C ASP A 380 -15.09 12.04 -0.85
N VAL A 381 -14.69 11.93 -2.11
CA VAL A 381 -15.25 12.71 -3.22
C VAL A 381 -15.74 11.76 -4.31
N LEU A 382 -16.98 11.99 -4.73
CA LEU A 382 -17.62 11.29 -5.83
C LEU A 382 -18.01 12.35 -6.87
N PHE A 383 -17.52 12.22 -8.08
CA PHE A 383 -17.83 13.10 -9.19
C PHE A 383 -18.37 12.31 -10.36
N THR A 384 -19.46 12.78 -10.93
CA THR A 384 -20.05 12.22 -12.14
C THR A 384 -20.30 13.31 -13.16
N ALA A 385 -19.95 13.07 -14.42
CA ALA A 385 -20.29 13.92 -15.56
C ALA A 385 -21.03 13.08 -16.61
N ALA A 386 -22.30 13.34 -16.82
CA ALA A 386 -23.14 12.66 -17.79
C ALA A 386 -23.41 13.58 -18.99
N MET A 387 -22.99 13.16 -20.19
CA MET A 387 -23.23 13.89 -21.44
C MET A 387 -24.72 14.04 -21.69
N VAL A 388 -25.17 15.21 -22.16
CA VAL A 388 -26.58 15.49 -22.51
C VAL A 388 -26.72 15.97 -23.94
N GLY A 389 -27.93 16.00 -24.44
CA GLY A 389 -28.26 16.52 -25.78
C GLY A 389 -28.09 15.53 -26.94
N ARG A 390 -28.02 14.21 -26.63
CA ARG A 390 -27.96 13.13 -27.65
C ARG A 390 -29.08 12.13 -27.42
N ASP A 391 -29.82 11.81 -28.47
CA ASP A 391 -31.09 11.03 -28.38
C ASP A 391 -30.85 9.51 -28.19
N ASN A 392 -29.72 8.97 -28.64
CA ASN A 392 -29.45 7.54 -28.65
C ASN A 392 -28.02 7.19 -28.21
N ILE A 393 -27.26 8.19 -27.75
CA ILE A 393 -25.89 8.03 -27.27
C ILE A 393 -25.73 8.73 -25.91
N GLY A 394 -25.14 8.04 -24.98
CA GLY A 394 -24.75 8.56 -23.66
C GLY A 394 -23.29 8.27 -23.34
N PHE A 395 -22.65 9.23 -22.72
CA PHE A 395 -21.32 9.07 -22.14
C PHE A 395 -21.34 9.51 -20.68
N ILE A 396 -20.79 8.69 -19.77
CA ILE A 396 -20.69 9.01 -18.35
C ILE A 396 -19.21 8.88 -17.95
N PHE A 397 -18.72 9.89 -17.27
CA PHE A 397 -17.45 9.89 -16.55
C PHE A 397 -17.72 9.88 -15.06
N ASN A 398 -17.18 8.88 -14.35
CA ASN A 398 -17.22 8.78 -12.90
C ASN A 398 -15.80 8.88 -12.34
N LEU A 399 -15.64 9.57 -11.21
CA LEU A 399 -14.39 9.66 -10.47
C LEU A 399 -14.66 9.56 -8.97
N ASP A 400 -14.04 8.58 -8.33
CA ASP A 400 -14.10 8.32 -6.89
C ASP A 400 -12.71 8.56 -6.28
N LEU A 401 -12.66 9.38 -5.24
CA LEU A 401 -11.44 9.67 -4.48
C LEU A 401 -11.71 9.42 -3.01
N SER A 402 -10.88 8.62 -2.34
CA SER A 402 -11.01 8.39 -0.89
C SER A 402 -9.92 9.12 -0.10
N GLY A 403 -10.32 9.82 0.96
CA GLY A 403 -9.42 10.46 1.92
C GLY A 403 -8.55 11.56 1.32
N THR A 404 -9.08 12.36 0.41
CA THR A 404 -8.36 13.47 -0.23
C THR A 404 -8.82 14.83 0.27
N GLU A 405 -8.03 15.87 0.09
CA GLU A 405 -8.47 17.25 0.29
C GLU A 405 -9.38 17.68 -0.85
N LEU A 406 -10.48 18.37 -0.53
CA LEU A 406 -11.46 18.82 -1.52
C LEU A 406 -10.86 19.73 -2.61
N GLY A 407 -9.88 20.57 -2.24
CA GLY A 407 -9.15 21.41 -3.19
C GLY A 407 -8.31 20.61 -4.19
N ALA A 408 -7.65 19.55 -3.75
CA ALA A 408 -6.88 18.65 -4.61
C ALA A 408 -7.81 17.87 -5.54
N ALA A 409 -8.92 17.34 -5.02
CA ALA A 409 -9.95 16.67 -5.81
C ALA A 409 -10.51 17.58 -6.91
N SER A 410 -10.79 18.84 -6.58
CA SER A 410 -11.30 19.82 -7.55
C SER A 410 -10.32 20.09 -8.68
N ARG A 411 -9.01 20.21 -8.37
CA ARG A 411 -7.98 20.39 -9.41
C ARG A 411 -7.92 19.20 -10.36
N LEU A 412 -8.00 17.99 -9.81
CA LEU A 412 -8.00 16.74 -10.58
C LEU A 412 -9.25 16.64 -11.49
N ILE A 413 -10.43 16.93 -10.97
CA ILE A 413 -11.68 16.96 -11.72
C ILE A 413 -11.60 17.94 -12.91
N VAL A 414 -11.15 19.16 -12.64
CA VAL A 414 -11.00 20.19 -13.71
C VAL A 414 -10.01 19.73 -14.78
N ARG A 415 -8.93 19.05 -14.39
CA ARG A 415 -7.98 18.48 -15.35
C ARG A 415 -8.62 17.40 -16.21
N PHE A 416 -9.37 16.48 -15.63
CA PHE A 416 -10.11 15.45 -16.39
C PHE A 416 -11.06 16.07 -17.41
N LEU A 417 -11.88 17.04 -17.00
CA LEU A 417 -12.84 17.68 -17.89
C LEU A 417 -12.17 18.42 -19.06
N ARG A 418 -10.97 18.96 -18.88
CA ARG A 418 -10.19 19.59 -19.96
C ARG A 418 -9.70 18.62 -21.00
N GLU A 419 -9.50 17.35 -20.65
CA GLU A 419 -8.96 16.31 -21.55
C GLU A 419 -10.09 15.49 -22.23
N ILE A 420 -11.31 15.55 -21.76
CA ILE A 420 -12.49 14.88 -22.36
C ILE A 420 -12.92 15.65 -23.61
N ARG A 421 -12.94 15.00 -24.76
CA ARG A 421 -13.29 15.62 -26.04
C ARG A 421 -14.16 14.72 -26.88
N TRP A 422 -15.20 15.30 -27.47
CA TRP A 422 -15.97 14.64 -28.52
C TRP A 422 -15.18 14.64 -29.83
N GLN A 423 -15.10 13.48 -30.48
CA GLN A 423 -14.57 13.29 -31.82
C GLN A 423 -15.73 12.86 -32.73
N PRO A 424 -16.19 13.71 -33.66
CA PRO A 424 -17.32 13.42 -34.51
C PRO A 424 -17.08 12.28 -35.51
#